data_d31ad805765c015c64e0c6b82b3ca75a
#
_entry.id   d31ad805765c015c64e0c6b82b3ca75a
#
_cell.length_a   1.000
_cell.length_b   1.000
_cell.length_c   1.000
_cell.angle_alpha   90.00
_cell.angle_beta   90.00
_cell.angle_gamma   90.00
#
_symmetry.space_group_name_H-M   'P 1'
#
loop_
_entity.id
_entity.type
_entity.pdbx_description
1 polymer ?
#
loop_
_entity_poly.entity_id
_entity_poly.type
_entity_poly.pdbx_seq_one_letter_code
_entity_poly.pdbx_strand_id
1 'polypeptide(L)'
;MQILDGKKTSEDIKKEIAAEVQQMKANGEKVPHLAAVIVGNNGASLTYVGSKVRSCEQIGFDSTLVALPETITEAELLDKIKELNENEDLDGYIVQLPLPKHIDEEKILLAIDPQKDVDGFHPTNFGRMALEMETFLPATPFGIMELLERYKVETSGKHTVVIGRSHIVGRPMSILMSRKGNPGDSTVTLTHSRTKNLAEFTKNADIIITALGVPEFLKADMVKDGVVIIDVGITRVDDAANPKGYVIKGDVDFDGVSKKSSFITPVPGGVGPMTIAMLLKNTLLARKIRSRK
;
A
#
# COMPACT_ATOMS: atom_id res chain seq x y z
N MET A 1 -20.34 15.41 -0.96
CA MET A 1 -19.13 14.66 -1.25
C MET A 1 -18.01 15.10 -0.33
N GLN A 2 -17.30 14.17 0.28
CA GLN A 2 -16.11 14.42 1.12
C GLN A 2 -14.89 13.80 0.46
N ILE A 3 -13.77 14.53 0.44
CA ILE A 3 -12.48 14.02 -0.04
C ILE A 3 -11.84 13.18 1.06
N LEU A 4 -11.41 11.96 0.71
CA LEU A 4 -10.54 11.13 1.53
C LEU A 4 -9.09 11.55 1.27
N ASP A 5 -8.63 12.57 2.00
CA ASP A 5 -7.30 13.16 1.84
C ASP A 5 -6.22 12.30 2.47
N GLY A 6 -5.63 11.43 1.65
CA GLY A 6 -4.57 10.53 2.10
C GLY A 6 -3.25 11.25 2.37
N LYS A 7 -2.98 12.38 1.72
CA LYS A 7 -1.78 13.17 2.00
C LYS A 7 -1.82 13.72 3.42
N LYS A 8 -2.91 14.40 3.77
CA LYS A 8 -3.10 14.91 5.15
C LYS A 8 -3.07 13.78 6.18
N THR A 9 -3.81 12.71 5.91
CA THR A 9 -3.89 11.55 6.82
C THR A 9 -2.52 10.90 7.02
N SER A 10 -1.72 10.73 5.96
CA SER A 10 -0.37 10.17 6.07
C SER A 10 0.58 11.06 6.88
N GLU A 11 0.44 12.39 6.75
CA GLU A 11 1.22 13.34 7.55
C GLU A 11 0.85 13.27 9.04
N ASP A 12 -0.43 13.12 9.36
CA ASP A 12 -0.88 12.97 10.74
C ASP A 12 -0.38 11.65 11.36
N ILE A 13 -0.46 10.53 10.62
CA ILE A 13 0.09 9.24 11.05
C ILE A 13 1.61 9.32 11.27
N LYS A 14 2.34 9.97 10.39
CA LYS A 14 3.79 10.17 10.54
C LYS A 14 4.11 10.97 11.81
N LYS A 15 3.32 11.98 12.16
CA LYS A 15 3.48 12.72 13.44
C LYS A 15 3.23 11.82 14.65
N GLU A 16 2.19 10.98 14.59
CA GLU A 16 1.88 10.01 15.65
C GLU A 16 3.07 9.04 15.86
N ILE A 17 3.61 8.49 14.77
CA ILE A 17 4.77 7.59 14.80
C ILE A 17 6.01 8.35 15.34
N ALA A 18 6.27 9.58 14.88
CA ALA A 18 7.39 10.37 15.33
C ALA A 18 7.34 10.65 16.84
N ALA A 19 6.15 10.94 17.39
CA ALA A 19 5.98 11.14 18.83
C ALA A 19 6.32 9.86 19.62
N GLU A 20 5.91 8.69 19.13
CA GLU A 20 6.25 7.42 19.74
C GLU A 20 7.75 7.13 19.69
N VAL A 21 8.38 7.39 18.54
CA VAL A 21 9.85 7.25 18.38
C VAL A 21 10.63 8.17 19.32
N GLN A 22 10.16 9.39 19.51
CA GLN A 22 10.78 10.31 20.49
C GLN A 22 10.69 9.76 21.91
N GLN A 23 9.59 9.14 22.27
CA GLN A 23 9.44 8.50 23.57
C GLN A 23 10.37 7.30 23.71
N MET A 24 10.51 6.46 22.68
CA MET A 24 11.46 5.35 22.65
C MET A 24 12.90 5.86 22.89
N LYS A 25 13.31 6.93 22.18
CA LYS A 25 14.63 7.55 22.37
C LYS A 25 14.83 8.07 23.79
N ALA A 26 13.83 8.72 24.36
CA ALA A 26 13.89 9.24 25.73
C ALA A 26 14.05 8.11 26.78
N ASN A 27 13.48 6.94 26.48
CA ASN A 27 13.60 5.74 27.32
C ASN A 27 14.92 4.95 27.08
N GLY A 28 15.78 5.39 26.16
CA GLY A 28 16.99 4.64 25.77
C GLY A 28 16.71 3.37 24.97
N GLU A 29 15.51 3.24 24.40
CA GLU A 29 15.12 2.11 23.57
C GLU A 29 15.64 2.25 22.13
N LYS A 30 15.91 1.11 21.49
CA LYS A 30 16.29 1.09 20.07
C LYS A 30 15.11 1.55 19.21
N VAL A 31 15.37 2.50 18.30
CA VAL A 31 14.39 2.97 17.33
C VAL A 31 14.20 1.95 16.19
N PRO A 32 13.06 1.96 15.49
CA PRO A 32 12.85 1.09 14.34
C PRO A 32 13.88 1.35 13.24
N HIS A 33 14.36 0.27 12.58
CA HIS A 33 15.31 0.32 11.49
C HIS A 33 14.73 -0.35 10.23
N LEU A 34 14.53 0.44 9.18
CA LEU A 34 14.04 -0.02 7.88
C LEU A 34 15.15 -0.05 6.84
N ALA A 35 15.36 -1.19 6.17
CA ALA A 35 16.17 -1.21 4.97
C ALA A 35 15.31 -1.24 3.69
N ALA A 36 15.83 -0.63 2.63
CA ALA A 36 15.24 -0.69 1.30
C ALA A 36 16.28 -1.19 0.29
N VAL A 37 15.96 -2.32 -0.35
CA VAL A 37 16.79 -2.89 -1.42
C VAL A 37 16.25 -2.40 -2.75
N ILE A 38 17.12 -1.86 -3.58
CA ILE A 38 16.82 -1.48 -4.97
C ILE A 38 17.83 -2.13 -5.90
N VAL A 39 17.35 -2.72 -7.00
CA VAL A 39 18.18 -3.32 -8.04
C VAL A 39 18.05 -2.50 -9.33
N GLY A 40 19.17 -2.02 -9.83
CA GLY A 40 19.22 -1.18 -11.02
C GLY A 40 18.86 0.28 -10.77
N ASN A 41 18.63 1.02 -11.86
CA ASN A 41 18.49 2.47 -11.86
C ASN A 41 17.13 2.95 -12.42
N ASN A 42 16.06 2.19 -12.22
CA ASN A 42 14.73 2.64 -12.66
C ASN A 42 14.33 3.93 -11.91
N GLY A 43 14.14 5.02 -12.66
CA GLY A 43 13.89 6.35 -12.09
C GLY A 43 12.63 6.44 -11.21
N ALA A 44 11.58 5.68 -11.54
CA ALA A 44 10.37 5.62 -10.71
C ALA A 44 10.66 4.91 -9.38
N SER A 45 11.37 3.78 -9.42
CA SER A 45 11.80 3.04 -8.22
C SER A 45 12.71 3.88 -7.33
N LEU A 46 13.69 4.58 -7.90
CA LEU A 46 14.59 5.49 -7.16
C LEU A 46 13.83 6.61 -6.46
N THR A 47 12.87 7.23 -7.15
CA THR A 47 12.02 8.29 -6.57
C THR A 47 11.21 7.75 -5.39
N TYR A 48 10.65 6.55 -5.53
CA TYR A 48 9.81 5.93 -4.53
C TYR A 48 10.60 5.50 -3.29
N VAL A 49 11.75 4.84 -3.49
CA VAL A 49 12.68 4.48 -2.41
C VAL A 49 13.22 5.72 -1.70
N GLY A 50 13.63 6.76 -2.45
CA GLY A 50 14.06 8.03 -1.87
C GLY A 50 12.99 8.70 -0.99
N SER A 51 11.71 8.53 -1.34
CA SER A 51 10.60 9.03 -0.49
C SER A 51 10.43 8.21 0.79
N LYS A 52 10.66 6.89 0.74
CA LYS A 52 10.65 6.01 1.92
C LYS A 52 11.78 6.38 2.88
N VAL A 53 13.02 6.52 2.39
CA VAL A 53 14.18 6.91 3.19
C VAL A 53 13.96 8.27 3.87
N ARG A 54 13.59 9.30 3.10
CA ARG A 54 13.27 10.63 3.67
C ARG A 54 12.16 10.56 4.73
N SER A 55 11.18 9.70 4.55
CA SER A 55 10.11 9.53 5.53
C SER A 55 10.61 8.88 6.82
N CYS A 56 11.56 7.94 6.75
CA CYS A 56 12.23 7.39 7.93
C CYS A 56 12.98 8.47 8.70
N GLU A 57 13.79 9.27 8.01
CA GLU A 57 14.54 10.39 8.60
C GLU A 57 13.62 11.39 9.32
N GLN A 58 12.50 11.77 8.66
CA GLN A 58 11.53 12.72 9.20
C GLN A 58 10.89 12.28 10.52
N ILE A 59 10.69 10.97 10.71
CA ILE A 59 10.05 10.42 11.91
C ILE A 59 11.06 9.89 12.93
N GLY A 60 12.36 9.92 12.61
CA GLY A 60 13.45 9.53 13.50
C GLY A 60 13.72 8.03 13.54
N PHE A 61 13.33 7.28 12.52
CA PHE A 61 13.76 5.89 12.26
C PHE A 61 15.19 5.86 11.76
N ASP A 62 15.89 4.76 12.01
CA ASP A 62 17.07 4.40 11.26
C ASP A 62 16.70 3.85 9.89
N SER A 63 17.51 4.14 8.88
CA SER A 63 17.25 3.64 7.52
C SER A 63 18.54 3.26 6.79
N THR A 64 18.49 2.16 6.03
CA THR A 64 19.59 1.70 5.19
C THR A 64 19.11 1.53 3.76
N LEU A 65 19.82 2.16 2.82
CA LEU A 65 19.62 1.94 1.39
C LEU A 65 20.65 0.93 0.88
N VAL A 66 20.16 -0.19 0.35
CA VAL A 66 20.96 -1.22 -0.31
C VAL A 66 20.75 -1.08 -1.82
N ALA A 67 21.65 -0.35 -2.48
CA ALA A 67 21.60 -0.16 -3.92
C ALA A 67 22.50 -1.20 -4.60
N LEU A 68 21.88 -2.02 -5.48
CA LEU A 68 22.53 -3.11 -6.18
C LEU A 68 22.51 -2.85 -7.70
N PRO A 69 23.54 -3.25 -8.44
CA PRO A 69 23.59 -3.03 -9.88
C PRO A 69 22.54 -3.86 -10.61
N GLU A 70 22.04 -3.40 -11.74
CA GLU A 70 21.07 -4.12 -12.58
C GLU A 70 21.60 -5.49 -13.06
N THR A 71 22.93 -5.64 -13.11
CA THR A 71 23.61 -6.86 -13.53
C THR A 71 23.79 -7.89 -12.42
N ILE A 72 23.35 -7.61 -11.18
CA ILE A 72 23.44 -8.57 -10.08
C ILE A 72 22.73 -9.87 -10.45
N THR A 73 23.35 -11.00 -10.10
CA THR A 73 22.72 -12.30 -10.32
C THR A 73 21.67 -12.60 -9.27
N GLU A 74 20.73 -13.49 -9.59
CA GLU A 74 19.73 -13.97 -8.62
C GLU A 74 20.38 -14.56 -7.37
N ALA A 75 21.48 -15.34 -7.54
CA ALA A 75 22.20 -15.95 -6.42
C ALA A 75 22.79 -14.88 -5.48
N GLU A 76 23.47 -13.86 -6.03
CA GLU A 76 24.03 -12.77 -5.23
C GLU A 76 22.94 -11.95 -4.51
N LEU A 77 21.77 -11.76 -5.14
CA LEU A 77 20.64 -11.11 -4.48
C LEU A 77 20.07 -11.98 -3.34
N LEU A 78 19.97 -13.29 -3.53
CA LEU A 78 19.54 -14.22 -2.47
C LEU A 78 20.52 -14.23 -1.30
N ASP A 79 21.83 -14.18 -1.55
CA ASP A 79 22.85 -14.06 -0.50
C ASP A 79 22.68 -12.75 0.27
N LYS A 80 22.38 -11.63 -0.42
CA LYS A 80 22.09 -10.35 0.23
C LYS A 80 20.81 -10.41 1.06
N ILE A 81 19.75 -11.09 0.58
CA ILE A 81 18.51 -11.32 1.34
C ILE A 81 18.81 -12.11 2.62
N LYS A 82 19.63 -13.15 2.52
CA LYS A 82 20.05 -13.93 3.69
C LYS A 82 20.79 -13.07 4.72
N GLU A 83 21.74 -12.24 4.28
CA GLU A 83 22.44 -11.29 5.14
C GLU A 83 21.48 -10.34 5.86
N LEU A 84 20.48 -9.80 5.14
CA LEU A 84 19.46 -8.91 5.73
C LEU A 84 18.54 -9.67 6.71
N ASN A 85 18.21 -10.94 6.44
CA ASN A 85 17.45 -11.78 7.36
C ASN A 85 18.20 -12.01 8.68
N GLU A 86 19.51 -12.23 8.61
CA GLU A 86 20.38 -12.50 9.76
C GLU A 86 20.78 -11.23 10.53
N ASN A 87 20.60 -10.05 9.93
CA ASN A 87 20.96 -8.79 10.57
C ASN A 87 19.98 -8.41 11.69
N GLU A 88 20.40 -8.57 12.94
CA GLU A 88 19.59 -8.25 14.11
C GLU A 88 19.28 -6.76 14.29
N ASP A 89 20.07 -5.89 13.66
CA ASP A 89 19.81 -4.45 13.70
C ASP A 89 18.67 -4.00 12.80
N LEU A 90 18.26 -4.81 11.84
CA LEU A 90 17.12 -4.52 10.98
C LEU A 90 15.82 -5.05 11.59
N ASP A 91 14.84 -4.18 11.74
CA ASP A 91 13.50 -4.58 12.15
C ASP A 91 12.65 -5.05 10.98
N GLY A 92 12.87 -4.48 9.80
CA GLY A 92 12.24 -4.91 8.57
C GLY A 92 12.94 -4.35 7.33
N TYR A 93 12.65 -4.93 6.19
CA TYR A 93 13.12 -4.40 4.92
C TYR A 93 12.14 -4.68 3.79
N ILE A 94 12.36 -3.97 2.71
CA ILE A 94 11.61 -4.14 1.47
C ILE A 94 12.56 -4.40 0.32
N VAL A 95 12.10 -5.17 -0.67
CA VAL A 95 12.75 -5.29 -1.97
C VAL A 95 11.87 -4.57 -2.98
N GLN A 96 12.38 -3.44 -3.52
CA GLN A 96 11.62 -2.59 -4.43
C GLN A 96 11.38 -3.28 -5.77
N LEU A 97 10.12 -3.51 -6.10
CA LEU A 97 9.69 -4.05 -7.39
C LEU A 97 9.50 -2.93 -8.43
N PRO A 98 9.57 -3.24 -9.73
CA PRO A 98 9.91 -4.54 -10.31
C PRO A 98 11.41 -4.84 -10.26
N LEU A 99 11.77 -6.12 -10.26
CA LEU A 99 13.16 -6.59 -10.42
C LEU A 99 13.53 -6.72 -11.91
N PRO A 100 14.83 -6.77 -12.24
CA PRO A 100 15.29 -7.12 -13.58
C PRO A 100 14.75 -8.48 -14.04
N LYS A 101 14.45 -8.63 -15.34
CA LYS A 101 13.77 -9.81 -15.93
C LYS A 101 14.48 -11.16 -15.73
N HIS A 102 15.79 -11.13 -15.45
CA HIS A 102 16.58 -12.34 -15.22
C HIS A 102 16.52 -12.84 -13.77
N ILE A 103 15.83 -12.13 -12.90
CA ILE A 103 15.63 -12.48 -11.49
C ILE A 103 14.17 -12.89 -11.29
N ASP A 104 13.94 -14.01 -10.63
CA ASP A 104 12.61 -14.49 -10.27
C ASP A 104 12.11 -13.75 -9.02
N GLU A 105 11.15 -12.82 -9.23
CA GLU A 105 10.57 -12.02 -8.15
C GLU A 105 9.92 -12.89 -7.06
N GLU A 106 9.25 -13.98 -7.43
CA GLU A 106 8.57 -14.87 -6.48
C GLU A 106 9.61 -15.53 -5.57
N LYS A 107 10.71 -16.03 -6.14
CA LYS A 107 11.79 -16.65 -5.38
C LYS A 107 12.44 -15.68 -4.40
N ILE A 108 12.64 -14.41 -4.81
CA ILE A 108 13.18 -13.37 -3.93
C ILE A 108 12.20 -13.05 -2.80
N LEU A 109 10.92 -12.87 -3.08
CA LEU A 109 9.91 -12.59 -2.06
C LEU A 109 9.78 -13.74 -1.05
N LEU A 110 9.86 -14.98 -1.50
CA LEU A 110 9.82 -16.17 -0.62
C LEU A 110 11.07 -16.33 0.25
N ALA A 111 12.21 -15.75 -0.14
CA ALA A 111 13.43 -15.78 0.64
C ALA A 111 13.46 -14.75 1.78
N ILE A 112 12.57 -13.76 1.78
CA ILE A 112 12.44 -12.75 2.84
C ILE A 112 11.93 -13.44 4.12
N ASP A 113 12.54 -13.16 5.27
CA ASP A 113 11.98 -13.60 6.56
C ASP A 113 10.60 -12.93 6.78
N PRO A 114 9.51 -13.71 6.95
CA PRO A 114 8.20 -13.15 7.22
C PRO A 114 8.13 -12.16 8.39
N GLN A 115 9.06 -12.30 9.36
CA GLN A 115 9.15 -11.38 10.50
C GLN A 115 9.81 -10.03 10.15
N LYS A 116 10.41 -9.92 8.97
CA LYS A 116 11.04 -8.71 8.43
C LYS A 116 10.37 -8.17 7.16
N ASP A 117 9.37 -8.90 6.63
CA ASP A 117 8.58 -8.50 5.45
C ASP A 117 7.57 -7.42 5.83
N VAL A 118 8.02 -6.20 6.01
CA VAL A 118 7.17 -5.06 6.39
C VAL A 118 6.31 -4.50 5.24
N ASP A 119 6.52 -4.96 3.99
CA ASP A 119 5.58 -4.73 2.87
C ASP A 119 4.34 -5.65 2.95
N GLY A 120 4.43 -6.78 3.70
CA GLY A 120 3.33 -7.70 3.91
C GLY A 120 3.01 -8.59 2.70
N PHE A 121 4.00 -8.87 1.83
CA PHE A 121 3.79 -9.64 0.59
C PHE A 121 4.09 -11.14 0.74
N HIS A 122 4.83 -11.52 1.79
CA HIS A 122 5.17 -12.92 2.02
C HIS A 122 3.92 -13.77 2.25
N PRO A 123 3.79 -14.97 1.64
CA PRO A 123 2.61 -15.83 1.79
C PRO A 123 2.23 -16.15 3.23
N THR A 124 3.21 -16.24 4.14
CA THR A 124 2.95 -16.42 5.57
C THR A 124 2.17 -15.24 6.15
N ASN A 125 2.57 -14.00 5.85
CA ASN A 125 1.89 -12.80 6.30
C ASN A 125 0.49 -12.68 5.67
N PHE A 126 0.38 -13.00 4.39
CA PHE A 126 -0.89 -13.04 3.69
C PHE A 126 -1.86 -14.07 4.30
N GLY A 127 -1.38 -15.29 4.61
CA GLY A 127 -2.18 -16.33 5.26
C GLY A 127 -2.62 -15.91 6.67
N ARG A 128 -1.71 -15.32 7.46
CA ARG A 128 -2.03 -14.78 8.80
C ARG A 128 -3.07 -13.66 8.72
N MET A 129 -2.94 -12.74 7.76
CA MET A 129 -3.94 -11.71 7.51
C MET A 129 -5.32 -12.30 7.21
N ALA A 130 -5.38 -13.34 6.37
CA ALA A 130 -6.63 -14.00 6.00
C ALA A 130 -7.29 -14.74 7.19
N LEU A 131 -6.49 -15.12 8.19
CA LEU A 131 -6.93 -15.76 9.43
C LEU A 131 -7.08 -14.77 10.60
N GLU A 132 -7.02 -13.47 10.33
CA GLU A 132 -7.13 -12.39 11.32
C GLU A 132 -6.09 -12.50 12.46
N MET A 133 -4.92 -13.09 12.18
CA MET A 133 -3.81 -13.19 13.13
C MET A 133 -2.92 -11.95 13.05
N GLU A 134 -2.24 -11.60 14.16
CA GLU A 134 -1.27 -10.48 14.17
C GLU A 134 -0.18 -10.69 13.12
N THR A 135 -0.05 -9.76 12.16
CA THR A 135 0.91 -9.82 11.06
C THR A 135 1.08 -8.44 10.40
N PHE A 136 2.03 -8.34 9.47
CA PHE A 136 2.17 -7.17 8.61
C PHE A 136 1.15 -7.25 7.49
N LEU A 137 0.32 -6.21 7.38
CA LEU A 137 -0.64 -6.09 6.29
C LEU A 137 0.04 -5.48 5.06
N PRO A 138 -0.34 -5.88 3.84
CA PRO A 138 0.12 -5.19 2.63
C PRO A 138 -0.12 -3.69 2.73
N ALA A 139 0.95 -2.89 2.53
CA ALA A 139 0.94 -1.47 2.90
C ALA A 139 -0.18 -0.65 2.23
N THR A 140 -0.46 -0.88 0.95
CA THR A 140 -1.54 -0.16 0.23
C THR A 140 -2.93 -0.52 0.75
N PRO A 141 -3.33 -1.80 0.84
CA PRO A 141 -4.57 -2.22 1.49
C PRO A 141 -4.71 -1.71 2.93
N PHE A 142 -3.63 -1.78 3.71
CA PHE A 142 -3.64 -1.25 5.07
C PHE A 142 -3.94 0.26 5.09
N GLY A 143 -3.35 1.03 4.15
CA GLY A 143 -3.64 2.46 4.03
C GLY A 143 -5.08 2.78 3.66
N ILE A 144 -5.72 1.92 2.87
CA ILE A 144 -7.15 2.05 2.54
C ILE A 144 -8.00 1.81 3.79
N MET A 145 -7.73 0.75 4.56
CA MET A 145 -8.44 0.47 5.80
C MET A 145 -8.28 1.63 6.80
N GLU A 146 -7.08 2.18 6.95
CA GLU A 146 -6.81 3.32 7.81
C GLU A 146 -7.56 4.60 7.37
N LEU A 147 -7.67 4.85 6.04
CA LEU A 147 -8.48 5.95 5.52
C LEU A 147 -9.96 5.76 5.87
N LEU A 148 -10.52 4.58 5.62
CA LEU A 148 -11.91 4.29 5.93
C LEU A 148 -12.22 4.48 7.42
N GLU A 149 -11.32 4.02 8.30
CA GLU A 149 -11.45 4.18 9.75
C GLU A 149 -11.41 5.64 10.19
N ARG A 150 -10.40 6.40 9.77
CA ARG A 150 -10.21 7.80 10.19
C ARG A 150 -11.31 8.74 9.69
N TYR A 151 -11.86 8.45 8.51
CA TYR A 151 -13.00 9.19 7.95
C TYR A 151 -14.34 8.61 8.43
N LYS A 152 -14.34 7.58 9.30
CA LYS A 152 -15.55 6.94 9.83
C LYS A 152 -16.52 6.49 8.74
N VAL A 153 -15.97 5.96 7.66
CA VAL A 153 -16.75 5.40 6.57
C VAL A 153 -17.41 4.11 7.06
N GLU A 154 -18.71 4.06 7.03
CA GLU A 154 -19.49 2.86 7.39
C GLU A 154 -19.22 1.76 6.35
N THR A 155 -18.70 0.62 6.81
CA THR A 155 -18.42 -0.54 5.94
C THR A 155 -19.27 -1.76 6.29
N SER A 156 -19.76 -1.85 7.53
CA SER A 156 -20.54 -2.98 8.02
C SER A 156 -21.86 -3.12 7.28
N GLY A 157 -22.13 -4.33 6.77
CA GLY A 157 -23.31 -4.63 5.98
C GLY A 157 -23.35 -4.00 4.58
N LYS A 158 -22.28 -3.28 4.15
CA LYS A 158 -22.20 -2.66 2.83
C LYS A 158 -21.75 -3.67 1.76
N HIS A 159 -22.18 -3.43 0.52
CA HIS A 159 -21.68 -4.14 -0.63
C HIS A 159 -20.44 -3.42 -1.18
N THR A 160 -19.29 -4.06 -1.05
CA THR A 160 -18.01 -3.58 -1.59
C THR A 160 -17.68 -4.31 -2.89
N VAL A 161 -17.40 -3.56 -3.95
CA VAL A 161 -16.87 -4.09 -5.22
C VAL A 161 -15.40 -3.71 -5.34
N VAL A 162 -14.53 -4.71 -5.42
CA VAL A 162 -13.11 -4.54 -5.68
C VAL A 162 -12.84 -4.85 -7.16
N ILE A 163 -12.34 -3.86 -7.90
CA ILE A 163 -12.03 -3.99 -9.32
C ILE A 163 -10.52 -4.17 -9.49
N GLY A 164 -10.11 -5.41 -9.81
CA GLY A 164 -8.72 -5.85 -9.86
C GLY A 164 -8.45 -6.97 -8.86
N ARG A 165 -7.59 -7.93 -9.22
CA ARG A 165 -7.29 -9.11 -8.39
C ARG A 165 -5.79 -9.36 -8.20
N SER A 166 -5.00 -8.28 -8.19
CA SER A 166 -3.57 -8.37 -7.92
C SER A 166 -3.32 -8.92 -6.51
N HIS A 167 -2.17 -9.55 -6.32
CA HIS A 167 -1.75 -10.06 -5.01
C HIS A 167 -1.42 -8.93 -4.03
N ILE A 168 -1.08 -7.74 -4.56
CA ILE A 168 -0.65 -6.59 -3.74
C ILE A 168 -1.80 -5.67 -3.30
N VAL A 169 -2.94 -5.67 -4.01
CA VAL A 169 -4.09 -4.81 -3.67
C VAL A 169 -5.42 -5.57 -3.70
N GLY A 170 -5.85 -6.09 -4.87
CA GLY A 170 -7.22 -6.57 -5.03
C GLY A 170 -7.58 -7.75 -4.14
N ARG A 171 -6.71 -8.79 -4.08
CA ARG A 171 -6.94 -9.93 -3.19
C ARG A 171 -6.87 -9.55 -1.71
N PRO A 172 -5.84 -8.84 -1.21
CA PRO A 172 -5.84 -8.37 0.17
C PRO A 172 -7.06 -7.54 0.53
N MET A 173 -7.48 -6.61 -0.34
CA MET A 173 -8.67 -5.80 -0.09
C MET A 173 -9.94 -6.61 0.03
N SER A 174 -10.12 -7.67 -0.79
CA SER A 174 -11.30 -8.52 -0.66
C SER A 174 -11.37 -9.25 0.68
N ILE A 175 -10.22 -9.60 1.24
CA ILE A 175 -10.11 -10.23 2.56
C ILE A 175 -10.36 -9.20 3.66
N LEU A 176 -9.64 -8.06 3.63
CA LEU A 176 -9.72 -7.05 4.68
C LEU A 176 -11.10 -6.42 4.78
N MET A 177 -11.80 -6.19 3.66
CA MET A 177 -13.16 -5.65 3.68
C MET A 177 -14.20 -6.66 4.19
N SER A 178 -13.94 -7.97 4.05
CA SER A 178 -14.85 -9.02 4.53
C SER A 178 -14.55 -9.50 5.96
N ARG A 179 -13.39 -9.11 6.55
CA ARG A 179 -13.04 -9.48 7.93
C ARG A 179 -14.04 -8.93 8.95
N LYS A 180 -14.08 -9.50 10.15
CA LYS A 180 -14.87 -8.96 11.24
C LYS A 180 -14.34 -7.60 11.69
N GLY A 181 -15.26 -6.69 12.03
CA GLY A 181 -14.94 -5.39 12.62
C GLY A 181 -15.17 -4.21 11.68
N ASN A 182 -14.82 -3.01 12.14
CA ASN A 182 -14.96 -1.77 11.38
C ASN A 182 -13.59 -1.05 11.31
N PRO A 183 -13.05 -0.79 10.12
CA PRO A 183 -13.58 -1.17 8.80
C PRO A 183 -13.50 -2.68 8.56
N GLY A 184 -14.54 -3.22 7.92
CA GLY A 184 -14.73 -4.63 7.64
C GLY A 184 -16.23 -4.94 7.56
N ASP A 185 -16.62 -6.19 7.83
CA ASP A 185 -18.01 -6.67 7.81
C ASP A 185 -18.78 -6.36 6.50
N SER A 186 -18.07 -6.18 5.39
CA SER A 186 -18.66 -5.95 4.07
C SER A 186 -18.95 -7.26 3.35
N THR A 187 -20.01 -7.28 2.54
CA THR A 187 -20.15 -8.29 1.49
C THR A 187 -19.29 -7.87 0.30
N VAL A 188 -18.32 -8.68 -0.08
CA VAL A 188 -17.33 -8.30 -1.11
C VAL A 188 -17.51 -9.06 -2.40
N THR A 189 -17.57 -8.34 -3.51
CA THR A 189 -17.48 -8.88 -4.87
C THR A 189 -16.11 -8.52 -5.48
N LEU A 190 -15.26 -9.50 -5.71
CA LEU A 190 -13.97 -9.34 -6.38
C LEU A 190 -14.15 -9.52 -7.89
N THR A 191 -13.88 -8.47 -8.67
CA THR A 191 -14.01 -8.44 -10.13
C THR A 191 -12.64 -8.33 -10.82
N HIS A 192 -12.61 -8.69 -12.09
CA HIS A 192 -11.36 -8.73 -12.86
C HIS A 192 -11.64 -8.63 -14.38
N SER A 193 -10.60 -8.62 -15.20
CA SER A 193 -10.68 -8.46 -16.67
C SER A 193 -11.55 -9.51 -17.42
N ARG A 194 -11.95 -10.59 -16.77
CA ARG A 194 -12.85 -11.61 -17.32
C ARG A 194 -14.27 -11.51 -16.76
N THR A 195 -14.55 -10.58 -15.85
CA THR A 195 -15.88 -10.33 -15.32
C THR A 195 -16.76 -9.75 -16.44
N LYS A 196 -17.87 -10.39 -16.71
CA LYS A 196 -18.87 -9.89 -17.67
C LYS A 196 -19.78 -8.89 -16.94
N ASN A 197 -20.29 -7.92 -17.68
CA ASN A 197 -21.28 -6.95 -17.17
C ASN A 197 -20.85 -6.24 -15.89
N LEU A 198 -19.58 -5.76 -15.83
CA LEU A 198 -19.02 -5.14 -14.65
C LEU A 198 -19.92 -4.04 -14.06
N ALA A 199 -20.58 -3.25 -14.92
CA ALA A 199 -21.48 -2.19 -14.50
C ALA A 199 -22.68 -2.67 -13.65
N GLU A 200 -23.12 -3.92 -13.79
CA GLU A 200 -24.19 -4.50 -12.97
C GLU A 200 -23.74 -4.63 -11.49
N PHE A 201 -22.46 -4.94 -11.28
CA PHE A 201 -21.89 -5.02 -9.93
C PHE A 201 -21.66 -3.62 -9.36
N THR A 202 -21.04 -2.71 -10.13
CA THR A 202 -20.63 -1.41 -9.63
C THR A 202 -21.82 -0.47 -9.38
N LYS A 203 -22.90 -0.55 -10.18
CA LYS A 203 -24.14 0.22 -9.94
C LYS A 203 -24.86 -0.15 -8.64
N ASN A 204 -24.62 -1.33 -8.12
CA ASN A 204 -25.20 -1.80 -6.87
C ASN A 204 -24.25 -1.69 -5.66
N ALA A 205 -23.00 -1.28 -5.88
CA ALA A 205 -22.00 -1.20 -4.85
C ALA A 205 -22.18 0.04 -3.96
N ASP A 206 -22.02 -0.11 -2.65
CA ASP A 206 -21.94 0.99 -1.70
C ASP A 206 -20.52 1.56 -1.65
N ILE A 207 -19.52 0.68 -1.82
CA ILE A 207 -18.10 1.03 -1.83
C ILE A 207 -17.46 0.40 -3.08
N ILE A 208 -16.68 1.17 -3.81
CA ILE A 208 -15.90 0.68 -4.96
C ILE A 208 -14.43 0.97 -4.72
N ILE A 209 -13.60 -0.06 -4.86
CA ILE A 209 -12.14 0.05 -4.79
C ILE A 209 -11.58 -0.31 -6.17
N THR A 210 -10.95 0.64 -6.85
CA THR A 210 -10.36 0.44 -8.18
C THR A 210 -8.86 0.23 -8.09
N ALA A 211 -8.35 -0.85 -8.68
CA ALA A 211 -6.92 -1.18 -8.72
C ALA A 211 -6.58 -1.87 -10.05
N LEU A 212 -6.76 -1.16 -11.15
CA LEU A 212 -6.64 -1.65 -12.53
C LEU A 212 -5.36 -1.16 -13.23
N GLY A 213 -4.93 0.08 -12.93
CA GLY A 213 -3.91 0.79 -13.68
C GLY A 213 -4.40 1.23 -15.08
N VAL A 214 -5.70 1.49 -15.23
CA VAL A 214 -6.32 1.96 -16.48
C VAL A 214 -6.96 3.33 -16.22
N PRO A 215 -6.37 4.41 -16.76
CA PRO A 215 -6.84 5.77 -16.47
C PRO A 215 -8.31 5.98 -16.78
N GLU A 216 -9.03 6.59 -15.81
CA GLU A 216 -10.42 7.02 -15.97
C GLU A 216 -11.39 5.91 -16.45
N PHE A 217 -11.11 4.67 -16.08
CA PHE A 217 -11.92 3.50 -16.46
C PHE A 217 -13.33 3.56 -15.85
N LEU A 218 -13.44 3.86 -14.54
CA LEU A 218 -14.73 3.92 -13.84
C LEU A 218 -15.43 5.24 -14.15
N LYS A 219 -16.60 5.18 -14.80
CA LYS A 219 -17.39 6.34 -15.22
C LYS A 219 -18.63 6.57 -14.35
N ALA A 220 -19.18 7.78 -14.44
CA ALA A 220 -20.35 8.17 -13.66
C ALA A 220 -21.60 7.31 -13.90
N ASP A 221 -21.78 6.79 -15.12
CA ASP A 221 -22.90 5.90 -15.46
C ASP A 221 -22.73 4.46 -14.94
N MET A 222 -21.54 4.13 -14.42
CA MET A 222 -21.23 2.83 -13.81
C MET A 222 -21.44 2.81 -12.30
N VAL A 223 -21.81 3.91 -11.66
CA VAL A 223 -21.94 4.00 -10.20
C VAL A 223 -23.28 4.55 -9.77
N LYS A 224 -23.75 4.20 -8.58
CA LYS A 224 -24.95 4.80 -7.98
C LYS A 224 -24.63 6.08 -7.21
N ASP A 225 -25.66 6.86 -6.88
CA ASP A 225 -25.51 8.02 -6.01
C ASP A 225 -25.18 7.60 -4.57
N GLY A 226 -24.35 8.39 -3.90
CA GLY A 226 -23.91 8.14 -2.53
C GLY A 226 -22.79 7.12 -2.38
N VAL A 227 -22.24 6.59 -3.48
CA VAL A 227 -21.15 5.60 -3.45
C VAL A 227 -19.88 6.15 -2.79
N VAL A 228 -19.14 5.27 -2.10
CA VAL A 228 -17.77 5.55 -1.62
C VAL A 228 -16.78 5.04 -2.66
N ILE A 229 -15.84 5.88 -3.06
CA ILE A 229 -14.84 5.55 -4.10
C ILE A 229 -13.43 5.61 -3.52
N ILE A 230 -12.72 4.49 -3.65
CA ILE A 230 -11.28 4.38 -3.35
C ILE A 230 -10.54 4.10 -4.65
N ASP A 231 -9.88 5.11 -5.17
CA ASP A 231 -9.05 5.01 -6.37
C ASP A 231 -7.60 4.75 -6.00
N VAL A 232 -7.11 3.56 -6.34
CA VAL A 232 -5.72 3.13 -6.13
C VAL A 232 -4.86 3.38 -7.36
N GLY A 233 -5.49 3.66 -8.51
CA GLY A 233 -4.81 3.89 -9.78
C GLY A 233 -3.80 5.03 -9.70
N ILE A 234 -2.60 4.80 -10.22
CA ILE A 234 -1.56 5.83 -10.40
C ILE A 234 -0.92 5.58 -11.76
N THR A 235 -1.47 6.20 -12.78
CA THR A 235 -0.96 6.04 -14.14
C THR A 235 -0.42 7.37 -14.65
N ARG A 236 0.81 7.34 -15.14
CA ARG A 236 1.41 8.48 -15.85
C ARG A 236 0.84 8.54 -17.27
N VAL A 237 0.22 9.65 -17.60
CA VAL A 237 -0.31 9.93 -18.93
C VAL A 237 0.45 11.13 -19.50
N ASP A 238 1.01 10.99 -20.69
CA ASP A 238 1.74 12.07 -21.34
C ASP A 238 0.81 13.25 -21.61
N ASP A 239 1.29 14.45 -21.30
CA ASP A 239 0.55 15.71 -21.47
C ASP A 239 1.56 16.81 -21.83
N ALA A 240 1.59 17.17 -23.12
CA ALA A 240 2.49 18.18 -23.65
C ALA A 240 2.20 19.60 -23.13
N ALA A 241 0.99 19.84 -22.60
CA ALA A 241 0.60 21.13 -22.00
C ALA A 241 1.11 21.26 -20.55
N ASN A 242 1.46 20.15 -19.91
CA ASN A 242 1.99 20.16 -18.55
C ASN A 242 3.50 20.42 -18.54
N PRO A 243 4.03 21.34 -17.71
CA PRO A 243 5.47 21.61 -17.63
C PRO A 243 6.36 20.38 -17.33
N LYS A 244 5.77 19.33 -16.71
CA LYS A 244 6.44 18.05 -16.44
C LYS A 244 6.36 17.07 -17.62
N GLY A 245 5.64 17.43 -18.71
CA GLY A 245 5.37 16.55 -19.86
C GLY A 245 4.37 15.43 -19.58
N TYR A 246 3.78 15.36 -18.39
CA TYR A 246 2.80 14.34 -18.01
C TYR A 246 1.91 14.78 -16.87
N VAL A 247 0.78 14.09 -16.73
CA VAL A 247 -0.14 14.15 -15.57
C VAL A 247 -0.27 12.75 -14.95
N ILE A 248 -0.57 12.71 -13.67
CA ILE A 248 -0.94 11.46 -12.98
C ILE A 248 -2.45 11.35 -12.94
N LYS A 249 -2.97 10.24 -13.45
CA LYS A 249 -4.41 9.92 -13.44
C LYS A 249 -4.67 8.64 -12.66
N GLY A 250 -5.82 8.61 -11.98
CA GLY A 250 -6.36 7.43 -11.35
C GLY A 250 -7.17 6.57 -12.32
N ASP A 251 -7.70 5.46 -11.81
CA ASP A 251 -8.59 4.56 -12.55
C ASP A 251 -10.03 5.11 -12.64
N VAL A 252 -10.35 6.19 -11.93
CA VAL A 252 -11.67 6.80 -11.84
C VAL A 252 -11.73 8.12 -12.62
N ASP A 253 -12.77 8.31 -13.41
CA ASP A 253 -13.15 9.62 -13.96
C ASP A 253 -13.62 10.51 -12.80
N PHE A 254 -12.64 11.20 -12.17
CA PHE A 254 -12.87 11.95 -10.93
C PHE A 254 -13.99 13.00 -11.09
N ASP A 255 -13.98 13.77 -12.17
CA ASP A 255 -14.93 14.87 -12.37
C ASP A 255 -16.37 14.39 -12.55
N GLY A 256 -16.55 13.26 -13.21
CA GLY A 256 -17.87 12.65 -13.40
C GLY A 256 -18.37 11.94 -12.16
N VAL A 257 -17.51 11.07 -11.57
CA VAL A 257 -17.87 10.18 -10.45
C VAL A 257 -18.01 10.94 -9.13
N SER A 258 -17.20 11.98 -8.89
CA SER A 258 -17.26 12.78 -7.66
C SER A 258 -18.63 13.41 -7.40
N LYS A 259 -19.35 13.75 -8.46
CA LYS A 259 -20.71 14.33 -8.36
C LYS A 259 -21.74 13.36 -7.76
N LYS A 260 -21.46 12.06 -7.84
CA LYS A 260 -22.30 10.98 -7.30
C LYS A 260 -21.79 10.42 -5.98
N SER A 261 -20.52 10.64 -5.65
CA SER A 261 -19.89 10.05 -4.50
C SER A 261 -20.24 10.74 -3.19
N SER A 262 -20.39 9.96 -2.11
CA SER A 262 -20.39 10.47 -0.73
C SER A 262 -18.97 10.77 -0.27
N PHE A 263 -18.03 9.84 -0.56
CA PHE A 263 -16.59 9.95 -0.30
C PHE A 263 -15.81 9.54 -1.55
N ILE A 264 -14.67 10.17 -1.79
CA ILE A 264 -13.77 9.83 -2.90
C ILE A 264 -12.32 10.18 -2.56
N THR A 265 -11.39 9.29 -2.94
CA THR A 265 -9.95 9.60 -2.89
C THR A 265 -9.53 10.38 -4.12
N PRO A 266 -8.70 11.44 -3.99
CA PRO A 266 -8.11 12.12 -5.13
C PRO A 266 -6.89 11.35 -5.67
N VAL A 267 -6.57 11.52 -6.94
CA VAL A 267 -5.31 11.06 -7.55
C VAL A 267 -4.66 12.24 -8.28
N PRO A 268 -3.46 12.65 -7.87
CA PRO A 268 -2.66 12.20 -6.72
C PRO A 268 -3.18 12.70 -5.36
N GLY A 269 -2.68 12.12 -4.26
CA GLY A 269 -2.95 12.59 -2.90
C GLY A 269 -3.91 11.74 -2.06
N GLY A 270 -4.50 10.70 -2.66
CA GLY A 270 -5.35 9.71 -1.97
C GLY A 270 -4.53 8.56 -1.40
N VAL A 271 -4.65 7.37 -2.00
CA VAL A 271 -4.07 6.12 -1.47
C VAL A 271 -2.54 6.12 -1.47
N GLY A 272 -1.88 6.68 -2.50
CA GLY A 272 -0.42 6.62 -2.64
C GLY A 272 0.38 7.08 -1.41
N PRO A 273 0.13 8.26 -0.81
CA PRO A 273 0.81 8.70 0.41
C PRO A 273 0.61 7.77 1.60
N MET A 274 -0.55 7.12 1.70
CA MET A 274 -0.87 6.18 2.77
C MET A 274 0.01 4.94 2.74
N THR A 275 0.41 4.47 1.56
CA THR A 275 1.29 3.29 1.42
C THR A 275 2.61 3.49 2.19
N ILE A 276 3.21 4.69 2.09
CA ILE A 276 4.45 4.99 2.82
C ILE A 276 4.19 5.05 4.33
N ALA A 277 3.12 5.69 4.76
CA ALA A 277 2.78 5.77 6.18
C ALA A 277 2.55 4.37 6.79
N MET A 278 1.92 3.47 6.06
CA MET A 278 1.68 2.10 6.52
C MET A 278 2.93 1.24 6.54
N LEU A 279 3.85 1.42 5.60
CA LEU A 279 5.16 0.79 5.67
C LEU A 279 5.90 1.17 6.96
N LEU A 280 5.87 2.45 7.34
CA LEU A 280 6.46 2.92 8.60
C LEU A 280 5.74 2.32 9.82
N LYS A 281 4.40 2.23 9.77
CA LYS A 281 3.59 1.61 10.83
C LYS A 281 3.91 0.10 10.99
N ASN A 282 4.07 -0.63 9.88
CA ASN A 282 4.52 -2.02 9.90
C ASN A 282 5.95 -2.16 10.46
N THR A 283 6.87 -1.25 10.11
CA THR A 283 8.24 -1.27 10.64
C THR A 283 8.26 -1.01 12.16
N LEU A 284 7.44 -0.08 12.64
CA LEU A 284 7.25 0.15 14.07
C LEU A 284 6.67 -1.08 14.79
N LEU A 285 5.69 -1.74 14.16
CA LEU A 285 5.13 -2.99 14.67
C LEU A 285 6.20 -4.10 14.73
N ALA A 286 7.03 -4.23 13.70
CA ALA A 286 8.13 -5.20 13.67
C ALA A 286 9.09 -4.98 14.85
N ARG A 287 9.46 -3.73 15.12
CA ARG A 287 10.29 -3.39 16.28
C ARG A 287 9.61 -3.79 17.60
N LYS A 288 8.32 -3.49 17.76
CA LYS A 288 7.55 -3.85 18.97
C LYS A 288 7.45 -5.36 19.17
N ILE A 289 7.23 -6.13 18.10
CA ILE A 289 7.17 -7.61 18.18
C ILE A 289 8.52 -8.16 18.63
N ARG A 290 9.63 -7.64 18.10
CA ARG A 290 10.99 -8.07 18.47
C ARG A 290 11.37 -7.69 19.90
N SER A 291 10.88 -6.57 20.43
CA SER A 291 11.16 -6.16 21.81
C SER A 291 10.38 -6.95 22.86
N ARG A 292 9.38 -7.76 22.45
CA ARG A 292 8.64 -8.66 23.35
C ARG A 292 9.32 -10.04 23.55
N LYS A 293 10.35 -10.32 22.74
CA LYS A 293 11.17 -11.56 22.82
C LYS A 293 12.41 -11.31 23.67
#